data_0d30def1fc867c8bbe9087e4efae035f
#
_entry.id   0d30def1fc867c8bbe9087e4efae035f
#
_cell.length_a   1.000
_cell.length_b   1.000
_cell.length_c   1.000
_cell.angle_alpha   90.00
_cell.angle_beta   90.00
_cell.angle_gamma   90.00
#
_symmetry.space_group_name_H-M   'P 1'
#
loop_
_entity.id
_entity.type
_entity.pdbx_description
1 polymer ?
#
loop_
_entity_poly.entity_id
_entity_poly.type
_entity_poly.pdbx_seq_one_letter_code
_entity_poly.pdbx_strand_id
1 'polypeptide(L)'
;MDDSLDLEFAVTYRHRIFFTEGAFVAGNRVLADLFADAKVIPIVDAGLAKSRPGFAAEVAAYGKAMGVHFTRAPLVLTGGEAAKKDSAVVKAALAAIEADKICRHSYVLAIGGGA
;
A
#
# COMPACT_ATOMS: atom_id res chain seq x y z
N MET A 1 13.88 46.52 17.17
CA MET A 1 13.84 45.17 17.77
C MET A 1 13.50 44.14 16.71
N ASP A 2 14.38 43.21 16.53
CA ASP A 2 14.17 42.17 15.52
C ASP A 2 13.38 41.02 16.13
N ASP A 3 12.23 40.77 15.57
CA ASP A 3 11.46 39.61 15.94
C ASP A 3 11.82 38.50 14.99
N SER A 4 12.55 37.53 15.48
CA SER A 4 12.87 36.35 14.69
C SER A 4 12.37 35.09 15.39
N LEU A 5 11.83 34.18 14.61
CA LEU A 5 11.40 32.88 15.08
C LEU A 5 12.19 31.86 14.32
N ASP A 6 13.09 31.19 15.02
CA ASP A 6 13.93 30.16 14.40
C ASP A 6 13.47 28.81 14.91
N LEU A 7 12.80 28.06 14.02
CA LEU A 7 12.26 26.75 14.35
C LEU A 7 12.97 25.69 13.54
N GLU A 8 13.41 24.67 14.23
CA GLU A 8 14.04 23.52 13.60
C GLU A 8 13.20 22.27 13.90
N PHE A 9 12.81 21.57 12.85
CA PHE A 9 12.06 20.34 12.99
C PHE A 9 12.86 19.18 12.45
N ALA A 10 12.95 18.11 13.23
CA ALA A 10 13.52 16.85 12.78
C ALA A 10 12.39 15.85 12.56
N VAL A 11 12.33 15.28 11.37
CA VAL A 11 11.36 14.24 11.04
C VAL A 11 12.10 12.94 10.86
N THR A 12 11.76 11.96 11.67
CA THR A 12 12.39 10.65 11.63
C THR A 12 11.57 9.71 10.75
N TYR A 13 12.21 9.14 9.74
CA TYR A 13 11.62 8.14 8.89
C TYR A 13 12.18 6.78 9.26
N ARG A 14 11.33 5.76 9.22
CA ARG A 14 11.73 4.42 9.53
C ARG A 14 11.49 3.52 8.33
N HIS A 15 12.56 2.95 7.80
CA HIS A 15 12.50 1.97 6.72
C HIS A 15 12.80 0.60 7.31
N ARG A 16 11.92 -0.35 7.04
CA ARG A 16 12.10 -1.72 7.45
C ARG A 16 12.00 -2.63 6.24
N ILE A 17 12.89 -3.59 6.16
CA ILE A 17 12.92 -4.57 5.08
C ILE A 17 12.77 -5.94 5.70
N PHE A 18 11.76 -6.67 5.26
CA PHE A 18 11.53 -8.04 5.69
C PHE A 18 11.64 -8.96 4.48
N PHE A 19 12.35 -10.05 4.65
CA PHE A 19 12.46 -11.09 3.64
C PHE A 19 11.57 -12.25 4.06
N THR A 20 10.61 -12.60 3.23
CA THR A 20 9.67 -13.67 3.53
C THR A 20 9.22 -14.35 2.24
N GLU A 21 8.82 -15.60 2.34
CA GLU A 21 8.20 -16.32 1.24
C GLU A 21 6.71 -16.44 1.51
N GLY A 22 5.91 -16.37 0.44
CA GLY A 22 4.48 -16.50 0.57
C GLY A 22 3.86 -15.44 1.46
N ALA A 23 4.16 -14.16 1.22
CA ALA A 23 3.68 -13.05 2.04
C ALA A 23 2.15 -13.06 2.21
N PHE A 24 1.41 -13.56 1.21
CA PHE A 24 -0.04 -13.62 1.23
C PHE A 24 -0.59 -15.03 1.43
N VAL A 25 0.22 -15.93 1.94
CA VAL A 25 -0.25 -17.25 2.35
C VAL A 25 -0.84 -17.13 3.75
N ALA A 26 -2.01 -17.74 3.97
CA ALA A 26 -2.64 -17.73 5.27
C ALA A 26 -1.69 -18.33 6.32
N GLY A 27 -1.57 -17.66 7.44
CA GLY A 27 -0.62 -18.04 8.49
C GLY A 27 0.68 -17.25 8.45
N ASN A 28 1.04 -16.61 7.33
CA ASN A 28 2.19 -15.73 7.30
C ASN A 28 1.83 -14.40 7.97
N ARG A 29 2.46 -14.09 9.07
CA ARG A 29 2.09 -12.95 9.90
C ARG A 29 2.88 -11.68 9.65
N VAL A 30 3.82 -11.67 8.70
CA VAL A 30 4.69 -10.50 8.48
C VAL A 30 3.85 -9.24 8.22
N LEU A 31 2.96 -9.29 7.23
CA LEU A 31 2.11 -8.15 6.91
C LEU A 31 1.01 -7.92 7.96
N ALA A 32 0.40 -8.98 8.44
CA ALA A 32 -0.65 -8.88 9.45
C ALA A 32 -0.14 -8.20 10.72
N ASP A 33 1.05 -8.55 11.17
CA ASP A 33 1.64 -7.94 12.36
C ASP A 33 2.06 -6.49 12.10
N LEU A 34 2.57 -6.22 10.89
CA LEU A 34 2.95 -4.86 10.51
C LEU A 34 1.75 -3.91 10.51
N PHE A 35 0.65 -4.35 9.90
CA PHE A 35 -0.53 -3.50 9.77
C PHE A 35 -1.37 -3.43 11.05
N ALA A 36 -1.36 -4.49 11.84
CA ALA A 36 -2.19 -4.58 13.05
C ALA A 36 -3.65 -4.19 12.75
N ASP A 37 -4.19 -3.21 13.46
CA ASP A 37 -5.58 -2.77 13.30
C ASP A 37 -5.73 -1.61 12.32
N ALA A 38 -4.65 -1.18 11.68
CA ALA A 38 -4.70 -0.02 10.80
C ALA A 38 -5.46 -0.34 9.51
N LYS A 39 -6.07 0.71 8.94
CA LYS A 39 -6.66 0.61 7.61
C LYS A 39 -5.55 0.46 6.57
N VAL A 40 -5.79 -0.39 5.59
CA VAL A 40 -4.84 -0.64 4.51
C VAL A 40 -5.58 -0.56 3.19
N ILE A 41 -5.08 0.25 2.27
CA ILE A 41 -5.57 0.26 0.89
C ILE A 41 -4.62 -0.58 0.04
N PRO A 42 -5.08 -1.72 -0.52
CA PRO A 42 -4.23 -2.56 -1.34
C PRO A 42 -4.26 -2.13 -2.80
N ILE A 43 -3.07 -2.01 -3.39
CA ILE A 43 -2.89 -1.65 -4.79
C ILE A 43 -1.98 -2.70 -5.42
N VAL A 44 -2.42 -3.28 -6.54
CA VAL A 44 -1.67 -4.31 -7.26
C VAL A 44 -1.29 -3.79 -8.63
N ASP A 45 -0.03 -4.00 -9.03
CA ASP A 45 0.43 -3.68 -10.37
C ASP A 45 -0.33 -4.52 -11.41
N ALA A 46 -0.83 -3.86 -12.45
CA ALA A 46 -1.61 -4.52 -13.50
C ALA A 46 -0.83 -5.63 -14.20
N GLY A 47 0.48 -5.44 -14.39
CA GLY A 47 1.34 -6.46 -14.99
C GLY A 47 1.39 -7.73 -14.13
N LEU A 48 1.51 -7.58 -12.84
CA LEU A 48 1.50 -8.69 -11.91
C LEU A 48 0.14 -9.39 -11.88
N ALA A 49 -0.94 -8.62 -11.84
CA ALA A 49 -2.29 -9.18 -11.85
C ALA A 49 -2.55 -9.96 -13.14
N LYS A 50 -2.01 -9.50 -14.27
CA LYS A 50 -2.15 -10.17 -15.56
C LYS A 50 -1.34 -11.46 -15.62
N SER A 51 -0.11 -11.46 -15.09
CA SER A 51 0.76 -12.64 -15.12
C SER A 51 0.34 -13.70 -14.10
N ARG A 52 -0.36 -13.32 -13.06
CA ARG A 52 -0.87 -14.24 -12.04
C ARG A 52 -2.36 -14.05 -11.84
N PRO A 53 -3.19 -14.61 -12.74
CA PRO A 53 -4.65 -14.53 -12.57
C PRO A 53 -5.07 -15.08 -11.20
N GLY A 54 -5.96 -14.37 -10.53
CA GLY A 54 -6.39 -14.74 -9.19
C GLY A 54 -5.54 -14.18 -8.05
N PHE A 55 -4.42 -13.51 -8.36
CA PHE A 55 -3.56 -12.97 -7.32
C PHE A 55 -4.28 -11.91 -6.45
N ALA A 56 -5.06 -11.03 -7.07
CA ALA A 56 -5.84 -10.04 -6.32
C ALA A 56 -6.81 -10.73 -5.34
N ALA A 57 -7.41 -11.84 -5.76
CA ALA A 57 -8.28 -12.62 -4.89
C ALA A 57 -7.50 -13.26 -3.74
N GLU A 58 -6.26 -13.69 -3.98
CA GLU A 58 -5.38 -14.21 -2.92
C GLU A 58 -5.09 -13.14 -1.88
N VAL A 59 -4.80 -11.91 -2.31
CA VAL A 59 -4.53 -10.79 -1.41
C VAL A 59 -5.77 -10.50 -0.56
N ALA A 60 -6.95 -10.44 -1.17
CA ALA A 60 -8.20 -10.22 -0.45
C ALA A 60 -8.48 -11.35 0.55
N ALA A 61 -8.25 -12.59 0.15
CA ALA A 61 -8.45 -13.74 1.03
C ALA A 61 -7.49 -13.72 2.21
N TYR A 62 -6.24 -13.32 1.98
CA TYR A 62 -5.27 -13.15 3.05
C TYR A 62 -5.78 -12.16 4.09
N GLY A 63 -6.25 -10.99 3.66
CA GLY A 63 -6.77 -9.98 4.56
C GLY A 63 -7.91 -10.50 5.42
N LYS A 64 -8.81 -11.26 4.82
CA LYS A 64 -9.94 -11.85 5.52
C LYS A 64 -9.49 -12.92 6.50
N ALA A 65 -8.56 -13.78 6.10
CA ALA A 65 -8.07 -14.88 6.94
C ALA A 65 -7.23 -14.36 8.13
N MET A 66 -6.44 -13.31 7.90
CA MET A 66 -5.49 -12.79 8.91
C MET A 66 -6.01 -11.58 9.68
N GLY A 67 -7.21 -11.11 9.36
CA GLY A 67 -7.80 -9.97 10.07
C GLY A 67 -7.19 -8.63 9.68
N VAL A 68 -6.59 -8.51 8.49
CA VAL A 68 -6.10 -7.24 7.98
C VAL A 68 -7.27 -6.40 7.50
N HIS A 69 -7.29 -5.13 7.90
CA HIS A 69 -8.40 -4.24 7.57
C HIS A 69 -8.17 -3.58 6.21
N PHE A 70 -8.36 -4.35 5.13
CA PHE A 70 -8.36 -3.77 3.79
C PHE A 70 -9.63 -2.96 3.57
N THR A 71 -9.47 -1.73 3.07
CA THR A 71 -10.58 -0.80 2.87
C THR A 71 -11.41 -1.14 1.64
N ARG A 72 -10.85 -1.92 0.72
CA ARG A 72 -11.50 -2.34 -0.53
C ARG A 72 -10.82 -3.59 -1.09
N ALA A 73 -11.42 -4.16 -2.11
CA ALA A 73 -10.75 -5.17 -2.91
C ALA A 73 -9.51 -4.54 -3.56
N PRO A 74 -8.45 -5.32 -3.82
CA PRO A 74 -7.23 -4.76 -4.39
C PRO A 74 -7.49 -3.96 -5.66
N LEU A 75 -6.97 -2.73 -5.67
CA LEU A 75 -7.07 -1.82 -6.79
C LEU A 75 -5.95 -2.14 -7.78
N VAL A 76 -6.29 -2.49 -9.01
CA VAL A 76 -5.31 -2.86 -10.03
C VAL A 76 -4.96 -1.62 -10.84
N LEU A 77 -3.72 -1.18 -10.78
CA LEU A 77 -3.24 0.00 -11.49
C LEU A 77 -2.00 -0.32 -12.30
N THR A 78 -1.82 0.41 -13.40
CA THR A 78 -0.62 0.29 -14.21
C THR A 78 0.57 0.84 -13.43
N GLY A 79 1.65 0.03 -13.35
CA GLY A 79 2.88 0.42 -12.68
C GLY A 79 4.03 0.68 -13.66
N GLY A 80 5.23 0.86 -13.12
CA GLY A 80 6.45 1.03 -13.88
C GLY A 80 6.51 2.33 -14.66
N GLU A 81 7.19 2.30 -15.80
CA GLU A 81 7.36 3.49 -16.65
C GLU A 81 6.04 4.06 -17.15
N ALA A 82 5.05 3.22 -17.40
CA ALA A 82 3.74 3.68 -17.84
C ALA A 82 3.07 4.53 -16.76
N ALA A 83 3.20 4.16 -15.50
CA ALA A 83 2.65 4.93 -14.39
C ALA A 83 3.28 6.31 -14.27
N LYS A 84 4.57 6.43 -14.55
CA LYS A 84 5.28 7.70 -14.49
C LYS A 84 4.82 8.69 -15.53
N LYS A 85 4.29 8.19 -16.66
CA LYS A 85 3.84 9.02 -17.79
C LYS A 85 2.35 9.26 -17.80
N ASP A 86 1.60 8.53 -16.98
CA ASP A 86 0.13 8.56 -17.02
C ASP A 86 -0.42 9.16 -15.73
N SER A 87 -0.85 10.42 -15.82
CA SER A 87 -1.46 11.11 -14.69
C SER A 87 -2.78 10.49 -14.26
N ALA A 88 -3.44 9.72 -15.13
CA ALA A 88 -4.69 9.05 -14.78
C ALA A 88 -4.50 8.00 -13.69
N VAL A 89 -3.34 7.30 -13.72
CA VAL A 89 -3.00 6.33 -12.67
C VAL A 89 -2.85 7.02 -11.32
N VAL A 90 -2.14 8.13 -11.29
CA VAL A 90 -1.94 8.92 -10.07
C VAL A 90 -3.27 9.43 -9.54
N LYS A 91 -4.12 9.97 -10.43
CA LYS A 91 -5.44 10.47 -10.05
C LYS A 91 -6.33 9.37 -9.50
N ALA A 92 -6.29 8.17 -10.11
CA ALA A 92 -7.06 7.04 -9.63
C ALA A 92 -6.62 6.62 -8.22
N ALA A 93 -5.32 6.56 -7.97
CA ALA A 93 -4.79 6.22 -6.67
C ALA A 93 -5.18 7.27 -5.62
N LEU A 94 -5.04 8.55 -5.94
CA LEU A 94 -5.40 9.63 -5.04
C LEU A 94 -6.90 9.66 -4.73
N ALA A 95 -7.73 9.42 -5.73
CA ALA A 95 -9.18 9.35 -5.54
C ALA A 95 -9.57 8.21 -4.61
N ALA A 96 -8.93 7.05 -4.74
CA ALA A 96 -9.16 5.90 -3.88
C ALA A 96 -8.73 6.19 -2.44
N ILE A 97 -7.57 6.81 -2.27
CA ILE A 97 -7.05 7.19 -0.95
C ILE A 97 -8.01 8.14 -0.26
N GLU A 98 -8.52 9.13 -0.99
CA GLU A 98 -9.49 10.08 -0.45
C GLU A 98 -10.82 9.41 -0.12
N ALA A 99 -11.35 8.60 -1.03
CA ALA A 99 -12.62 7.90 -0.84
C ALA A 99 -12.59 6.97 0.37
N ASP A 100 -11.48 6.28 0.58
CA ASP A 100 -11.32 5.33 1.68
C ASP A 100 -10.84 5.98 2.98
N LYS A 101 -10.68 7.29 2.97
CA LYS A 101 -10.26 8.07 4.14
C LYS A 101 -8.95 7.57 4.74
N ILE A 102 -8.00 7.30 3.87
CA ILE A 102 -6.66 6.89 4.26
C ILE A 102 -5.97 8.11 4.89
N CYS A 103 -5.44 7.92 6.07
CA CYS A 103 -4.80 8.99 6.83
C CYS A 103 -3.38 8.59 7.24
N ARG A 104 -2.72 9.44 8.02
CA ARG A 104 -1.33 9.18 8.46
C ARG A 104 -1.18 7.92 9.30
N HIS A 105 -2.27 7.40 9.86
CA HIS A 105 -2.27 6.16 10.65
C HIS A 105 -2.67 4.94 9.83
N SER A 106 -2.85 5.12 8.53
CA SER A 106 -3.22 4.06 7.61
C SER A 106 -2.02 3.68 6.75
N TYR A 107 -2.17 2.62 5.97
CA TYR A 107 -1.12 2.15 5.07
C TYR A 107 -1.61 2.08 3.64
N VAL A 108 -0.71 2.33 2.72
CA VAL A 108 -0.88 1.99 1.31
C VAL A 108 0.00 0.79 1.05
N LEU A 109 -0.61 -0.33 0.66
CA LEU A 109 0.11 -1.54 0.31
C LEU A 109 0.23 -1.61 -1.21
N ALA A 110 1.40 -1.32 -1.73
CA ALA A 110 1.67 -1.41 -3.15
C ALA A 110 2.38 -2.72 -3.45
N ILE A 111 1.80 -3.53 -4.33
CA ILE A 111 2.31 -4.86 -4.65
C ILE A 111 2.71 -4.87 -6.11
N GLY A 112 3.97 -5.12 -6.37
CA GLY A 112 4.50 -5.12 -7.72
C GLY A 112 5.72 -5.99 -7.87
N GLY A 113 6.19 -6.12 -9.11
CA GLY A 113 7.34 -6.91 -9.47
C GLY A 113 8.64 -6.12 -9.53
N GLY A 114 8.75 -5.01 -8.80
CA GLY A 114 9.97 -4.22 -8.75
C GLY A 114 9.98 -3.00 -9.66
N ALA A 115 8.85 -2.64 -10.21
CA ALA A 115 8.76 -1.47 -11.09
C ALA A 115 8.15 -0.26 -10.37
#